data_e5b0fed0487bf3d72a8dd4a43f0e16a5
#
_entry.id   e5b0fed0487bf3d72a8dd4a43f0e16a5
#
_cell.length_a   1.000
_cell.length_b   1.000
_cell.length_c   1.000
_cell.angle_alpha   90.00
_cell.angle_beta   90.00
_cell.angle_gamma   90.00
#
_symmetry.space_group_name_H-M   'P 1'
#
loop_
_entity.id
_entity.type
_entity.pdbx_description
1 polymer ?
#
loop_
_entity_poly.entity_id
_entity_poly.type
_entity_poly.pdbx_seq_one_letter_code
_entity_poly.pdbx_strand_id
1 'polypeptide(L)'
;MALATPTVEEITALAARYPSKQSAIIPALWAVQHEQGYVTKEAMGEIAQILALPPSLIEATASFYSMFLTRPEGRHDVVICVNAPCMLRGADETAAYLEQQLGVRDGQTTPDGAITWHSTIECLGACGGAPMMQVDHRFEENLTPERIDAIVQRLRTQPAAHVAKARGVAPGEGAAGSSASATEPLRRNRAKRAQN
;
A
#
# COMPACT_ATOMS: atom_id res chain seq x y z
N MET A 1 -7.13 6.96 21.03
CA MET A 1 -7.02 8.45 20.96
C MET A 1 -8.22 8.90 20.14
N ALA A 2 -9.02 9.86 20.63
CA ALA A 2 -10.21 10.32 19.91
C ALA A 2 -9.83 10.95 18.57
N LEU A 3 -10.68 10.78 17.55
CA LEU A 3 -10.49 11.39 16.24
C LEU A 3 -10.57 12.91 16.33
N ALA A 4 -9.74 13.60 15.55
CA ALA A 4 -9.81 15.05 15.46
C ALA A 4 -11.12 15.50 14.79
N THR A 5 -11.64 16.66 15.20
CA THR A 5 -12.89 17.22 14.65
C THR A 5 -12.90 17.26 13.12
N PRO A 6 -11.82 17.70 12.41
CA PRO A 6 -11.80 17.71 10.96
C PRO A 6 -11.98 16.32 10.33
N THR A 7 -11.42 15.28 10.95
CA THR A 7 -11.55 13.91 10.44
C THR A 7 -12.97 13.37 10.65
N VAL A 8 -13.60 13.70 11.76
CA VAL A 8 -15.03 13.38 12.01
C VAL A 8 -15.93 14.05 10.96
N GLU A 9 -15.67 15.33 10.66
CA GLU A 9 -16.40 16.07 9.62
C GLU A 9 -16.18 15.46 8.23
N GLU A 10 -14.94 15.09 7.90
CA GLU A 10 -14.60 14.41 6.64
C GLU A 10 -15.35 13.08 6.51
N ILE A 11 -15.30 12.23 7.54
CA ILE A 11 -16.00 10.92 7.52
C ILE A 11 -17.50 11.13 7.36
N THR A 12 -18.08 12.12 8.04
CA THR A 12 -19.50 12.43 7.95
C THR A 12 -19.88 12.89 6.54
N ALA A 13 -19.08 13.77 5.94
CA ALA A 13 -19.26 14.23 4.57
C ALA A 13 -19.11 13.10 3.54
N LEU A 14 -18.13 12.22 3.72
CA LEU A 14 -17.94 11.02 2.90
C LEU A 14 -19.15 10.10 2.98
N ALA A 15 -19.69 9.87 4.19
CA ALA A 15 -20.85 9.01 4.39
C ALA A 15 -22.12 9.53 3.69
N ALA A 16 -22.24 10.85 3.53
CA ALA A 16 -23.37 11.47 2.83
C ALA A 16 -23.31 11.28 1.29
N ARG A 17 -22.13 10.97 0.74
CA ARG A 17 -21.93 10.80 -0.72
C ARG A 17 -22.37 9.43 -1.24
N TYR A 18 -22.55 8.45 -0.36
CA TYR A 18 -22.85 7.06 -0.74
C TYR A 18 -24.30 6.70 -0.40
N PRO A 19 -24.97 5.91 -1.26
CA PRO A 19 -26.30 5.39 -0.97
C PRO A 19 -26.34 4.46 0.26
N SER A 20 -25.23 3.75 0.52
CA SER A 20 -25.05 2.87 1.67
C SER A 20 -23.91 3.35 2.55
N LYS A 21 -24.14 3.39 3.86
CA LYS A 21 -23.11 3.72 4.84
C LYS A 21 -21.92 2.75 4.83
N GLN A 22 -22.14 1.50 4.47
CA GLN A 22 -21.06 0.50 4.33
C GLN A 22 -20.03 0.92 3.28
N SER A 23 -20.44 1.57 2.20
CA SER A 23 -19.53 2.04 1.15
C SER A 23 -18.58 3.14 1.62
N ALA A 24 -18.88 3.79 2.75
CA ALA A 24 -18.03 4.80 3.34
C ALA A 24 -16.95 4.23 4.29
N ILE A 25 -16.93 2.92 4.57
CA ILE A 25 -15.98 2.32 5.53
C ILE A 25 -14.54 2.50 5.06
N ILE A 26 -14.23 2.12 3.81
CA ILE A 26 -12.86 2.21 3.27
C ILE A 26 -12.37 3.67 3.24
N PRO A 27 -13.12 4.65 2.71
CA PRO A 27 -12.72 6.06 2.79
C PRO A 27 -12.55 6.57 4.22
N ALA A 28 -13.39 6.14 5.18
CA ALA A 28 -13.26 6.51 6.58
C ALA A 28 -11.99 5.96 7.24
N LEU A 29 -11.64 4.70 6.95
CA LEU A 29 -10.40 4.08 7.40
C LEU A 29 -9.17 4.84 6.85
N TRP A 30 -9.22 5.27 5.58
CA TRP A 30 -8.16 6.10 5.01
C TRP A 30 -8.06 7.46 5.69
N ALA A 31 -9.17 8.15 5.98
CA ALA A 31 -9.15 9.43 6.68
C ALA A 31 -8.45 9.31 8.04
N VAL A 32 -8.74 8.23 8.79
CA VAL A 32 -8.09 7.95 10.07
C VAL A 32 -6.61 7.62 9.89
N GLN A 33 -6.27 6.74 8.94
CA GLN A 33 -4.87 6.36 8.71
C GLN A 33 -4.02 7.56 8.26
N HIS A 34 -4.58 8.49 7.51
CA HIS A 34 -3.92 9.74 7.14
C HIS A 34 -3.68 10.67 8.33
N GLU A 35 -4.60 10.69 9.31
CA GLU A 35 -4.46 11.49 10.52
C GLU A 35 -3.44 10.89 11.48
N GLN A 36 -3.56 9.57 11.77
CA GLN A 36 -2.87 8.93 12.88
C GLN A 36 -1.68 8.05 12.45
N GLY A 37 -1.52 7.81 11.13
CA GLY A 37 -0.54 6.89 10.56
C GLY A 37 -0.98 5.42 10.57
N TYR A 38 -1.94 5.05 11.41
CA TYR A 38 -2.53 3.71 11.51
C TYR A 38 -3.93 3.79 12.13
N VAL A 39 -4.71 2.72 12.04
CA VAL A 39 -6.11 2.68 12.51
C VAL A 39 -6.17 1.92 13.82
N THR A 40 -6.43 2.63 14.92
CA THR A 40 -6.59 2.02 16.25
C THR A 40 -7.98 1.38 16.43
N LYS A 41 -8.11 0.49 17.43
CA LYS A 41 -9.43 -0.09 17.77
C LYS A 41 -10.42 0.98 18.22
N GLU A 42 -9.96 1.99 18.96
CA GLU A 42 -10.75 3.11 19.40
C GLU A 42 -11.28 3.91 18.19
N ALA A 43 -10.42 4.22 17.23
CA ALA A 43 -10.80 4.89 15.99
C ALA A 43 -11.81 4.09 15.16
N MET A 44 -11.65 2.77 15.08
CA MET A 44 -12.65 1.90 14.44
C MET A 44 -14.02 1.98 15.14
N GLY A 45 -14.02 2.06 16.47
CA GLY A 45 -15.23 2.26 17.27
C GLY A 45 -15.90 3.60 16.97
N GLU A 46 -15.14 4.68 16.82
CA GLU A 46 -15.66 6.00 16.46
C GLU A 46 -16.21 6.02 15.02
N ILE A 47 -15.51 5.42 14.06
CA ILE A 47 -16.04 5.23 12.69
C ILE A 47 -17.40 4.50 12.74
N ALA A 48 -17.50 3.43 13.54
CA ALA A 48 -18.73 2.66 13.67
C ALA A 48 -19.89 3.50 14.19
N GLN A 49 -19.63 4.37 15.17
CA GLN A 49 -20.62 5.31 15.69
C GLN A 49 -21.06 6.34 14.64
N ILE A 50 -20.11 6.98 13.94
CA ILE A 50 -20.39 7.99 12.90
C ILE A 50 -21.21 7.38 11.76
N LEU A 51 -20.87 6.18 11.33
CA LEU A 51 -21.55 5.49 10.24
C LEU A 51 -22.82 4.76 10.69
N ALA A 52 -23.08 4.65 11.99
CA ALA A 52 -24.15 3.84 12.57
C ALA A 52 -24.10 2.37 12.09
N LEU A 53 -22.92 1.78 12.12
CA LEU A 53 -22.64 0.41 11.73
C LEU A 53 -22.07 -0.40 12.90
N PRO A 54 -22.18 -1.75 12.89
CA PRO A 54 -21.54 -2.59 13.90
C PRO A 54 -20.01 -2.41 13.88
N PRO A 55 -19.33 -2.25 15.04
CA PRO A 55 -17.88 -2.15 15.12
C PRO A 55 -17.15 -3.33 14.46
N SER A 56 -17.72 -4.54 14.57
CA SER A 56 -17.17 -5.75 13.96
C SER A 56 -17.03 -5.66 12.43
N LEU A 57 -17.93 -4.91 11.78
CA LEU A 57 -17.87 -4.71 10.32
C LEU A 57 -16.69 -3.80 9.94
N ILE A 58 -16.42 -2.76 10.73
CA ILE A 58 -15.29 -1.87 10.53
C ILE A 58 -13.98 -2.65 10.75
N GLU A 59 -13.90 -3.41 11.85
CA GLU A 59 -12.73 -4.23 12.18
C GLU A 59 -12.47 -5.30 11.13
N ALA A 60 -13.51 -6.00 10.66
CA ALA A 60 -13.40 -6.99 9.58
C ALA A 60 -12.89 -6.35 8.28
N THR A 61 -13.37 -5.14 7.94
CA THR A 61 -12.89 -4.44 6.75
C THR A 61 -11.43 -4.02 6.90
N ALA A 62 -11.05 -3.44 8.04
CA ALA A 62 -9.68 -3.02 8.29
C ALA A 62 -8.68 -4.20 8.28
N SER A 63 -9.09 -5.36 8.81
CA SER A 63 -8.24 -6.56 8.84
C SER A 63 -8.17 -7.31 7.51
N PHE A 64 -9.19 -7.17 6.66
CA PHE A 64 -9.22 -7.82 5.35
C PHE A 64 -8.30 -7.14 4.34
N TYR A 65 -8.24 -5.82 4.36
CA TYR A 65 -7.44 -5.04 3.40
C TYR A 65 -6.05 -4.76 3.96
N SER A 66 -5.02 -5.35 3.33
CA SER A 66 -3.61 -5.27 3.75
C SER A 66 -3.03 -3.85 3.79
N MET A 67 -3.65 -2.90 3.05
CA MET A 67 -3.22 -1.49 3.08
C MET A 67 -3.60 -0.74 4.35
N PHE A 68 -4.44 -1.31 5.22
CA PHE A 68 -4.77 -0.67 6.50
C PHE A 68 -3.85 -1.18 7.62
N LEU A 69 -3.09 -0.27 8.17
CA LEU A 69 -2.18 -0.53 9.27
C LEU A 69 -2.96 -0.49 10.59
N THR A 70 -2.96 -1.58 11.36
CA THR A 70 -3.65 -1.67 12.65
C THR A 70 -2.72 -1.49 13.85
N ARG A 71 -1.45 -1.22 13.59
CA ARG A 71 -0.38 -0.99 14.55
C ARG A 71 0.59 0.08 14.01
N PRO A 72 1.35 0.73 14.90
CA PRO A 72 2.41 1.64 14.46
C PRO A 72 3.44 0.90 13.63
N GLU A 73 3.85 1.50 12.51
CA GLU A 73 4.94 1.03 11.66
C GLU A 73 6.06 2.06 11.57
N GLY A 74 7.15 1.70 10.93
CA GLY A 74 8.27 2.59 10.67
C GLY A 74 7.89 3.74 9.72
N ARG A 75 8.82 4.68 9.55
CA ARG A 75 8.64 5.80 8.62
C ARG A 75 8.42 5.37 7.18
N HIS A 76 8.98 4.22 6.80
CA HIS A 76 8.87 3.63 5.47
C HIS A 76 8.27 2.23 5.58
N ASP A 77 7.30 1.95 4.73
CA ASP A 77 6.72 0.63 4.55
C ASP A 77 7.31 -0.05 3.31
N VAL A 78 7.86 -1.26 3.52
CA VAL A 78 8.49 -2.07 2.47
C VAL A 78 7.76 -3.39 2.35
N VAL A 79 7.14 -3.63 1.19
CA VAL A 79 6.38 -4.85 0.91
C VAL A 79 7.07 -5.64 -0.20
N ILE A 80 7.60 -6.83 0.10
CA ILE A 80 8.17 -7.74 -0.90
C ILE A 80 7.09 -8.67 -1.45
N CYS A 81 6.96 -8.72 -2.77
CA CYS A 81 6.10 -9.68 -3.43
C CYS A 81 6.77 -11.06 -3.49
N VAL A 82 6.17 -12.05 -2.83
CA VAL A 82 6.57 -13.47 -2.91
C VAL A 82 5.53 -14.31 -3.66
N ASN A 83 4.73 -13.71 -4.54
CA ASN A 83 3.82 -14.43 -5.42
C ASN A 83 4.60 -15.22 -6.47
N ALA A 84 3.97 -16.23 -7.09
CA ALA A 84 4.60 -17.19 -7.98
C ALA A 84 5.55 -16.59 -9.06
N PRO A 85 5.21 -15.53 -9.80
CA PRO A 85 6.15 -14.93 -10.75
C PRO A 85 7.42 -14.38 -10.08
N CYS A 86 7.28 -13.74 -8.91
CA CYS A 86 8.42 -13.21 -8.17
C CYS A 86 9.24 -14.33 -7.54
N MET A 87 8.59 -15.38 -7.01
CA MET A 87 9.25 -16.57 -6.47
C MET A 87 10.12 -17.24 -7.53
N LEU A 88 9.60 -17.44 -8.75
CA LEU A 88 10.36 -18.01 -9.87
C LEU A 88 11.57 -17.15 -10.29
N ARG A 89 11.61 -15.90 -9.88
CA ARG A 89 12.67 -14.94 -10.17
C ARG A 89 13.56 -14.65 -8.95
N GLY A 90 13.46 -15.45 -7.89
CA GLY A 90 14.31 -15.34 -6.71
C GLY A 90 13.79 -14.39 -5.62
N ALA A 91 12.47 -14.31 -5.44
CA ALA A 91 11.92 -13.44 -4.40
C ALA A 91 12.24 -13.94 -2.99
N ASP A 92 12.34 -15.24 -2.79
CA ASP A 92 12.68 -15.82 -1.48
C ASP A 92 14.10 -15.43 -1.05
N GLU A 93 15.07 -15.50 -1.99
CA GLU A 93 16.44 -15.07 -1.76
C GLU A 93 16.50 -13.54 -1.55
N THR A 94 15.68 -12.79 -2.27
CA THR A 94 15.54 -11.33 -2.13
C THR A 94 15.02 -10.97 -0.74
N ALA A 95 13.98 -11.67 -0.25
CA ALA A 95 13.41 -11.45 1.08
C ALA A 95 14.42 -11.81 2.19
N ALA A 96 15.10 -12.96 2.07
CA ALA A 96 16.12 -13.37 3.02
C ALA A 96 17.30 -12.37 3.08
N TYR A 97 17.70 -11.83 1.93
CA TYR A 97 18.74 -10.80 1.86
C TYR A 97 18.30 -9.50 2.54
N LEU A 98 17.05 -9.05 2.30
CA LEU A 98 16.51 -7.86 2.96
C LEU A 98 16.43 -8.05 4.48
N GLU A 99 15.97 -9.23 4.96
CA GLU A 99 15.94 -9.56 6.39
C GLU A 99 17.33 -9.44 7.01
N GLN A 100 18.35 -9.96 6.34
CA GLN A 100 19.73 -9.86 6.80
C GLN A 100 20.21 -8.41 6.85
N GLN A 101 19.90 -7.59 5.84
CA GLN A 101 20.31 -6.18 5.78
C GLN A 101 19.64 -5.30 6.82
N LEU A 102 18.37 -5.57 7.12
CA LEU A 102 17.60 -4.83 8.11
C LEU A 102 17.84 -5.30 9.55
N GLY A 103 18.22 -6.57 9.74
CA GLY A 103 18.42 -7.19 11.04
C GLY A 103 17.11 -7.44 11.81
N VAL A 104 15.97 -7.42 11.12
CA VAL A 104 14.62 -7.65 11.70
C VAL A 104 13.83 -8.57 10.80
N ARG A 105 12.98 -9.40 11.42
CA ARG A 105 12.17 -10.40 10.72
C ARG A 105 11.00 -9.78 9.97
N ASP A 106 10.41 -10.58 9.08
CA ASP A 106 9.14 -10.29 8.42
C ASP A 106 8.09 -9.77 9.41
N GLY A 107 7.44 -8.66 9.05
CA GLY A 107 6.45 -7.96 9.87
C GLY A 107 7.02 -7.12 11.01
N GLN A 108 8.32 -6.91 11.09
CA GLN A 108 8.96 -6.12 12.14
C GLN A 108 9.52 -4.78 11.62
N THR A 109 9.67 -3.86 12.57
CA THR A 109 10.25 -2.53 12.35
C THR A 109 11.70 -2.50 12.82
N THR A 110 12.57 -1.84 12.08
CA THR A 110 13.98 -1.62 12.48
C THR A 110 14.05 -0.83 13.79
N PRO A 111 15.07 -1.07 14.64
CA PRO A 111 15.19 -0.42 15.97
C PRO A 111 15.23 1.12 15.91
N ASP A 112 15.69 1.69 14.78
CA ASP A 112 15.72 3.13 14.54
C ASP A 112 14.33 3.70 14.12
N GLY A 113 13.31 2.83 14.02
CA GLY A 113 11.97 3.20 13.57
C GLY A 113 11.91 3.66 12.11
N ALA A 114 12.93 3.35 11.31
CA ALA A 114 12.98 3.83 9.94
C ALA A 114 12.14 2.98 8.99
N ILE A 115 12.25 1.67 9.07
CA ILE A 115 11.70 0.74 8.07
C ILE A 115 10.90 -0.35 8.76
N THR A 116 9.64 -0.54 8.36
CA THR A 116 8.91 -1.79 8.55
C THR A 116 8.91 -2.55 7.23
N TRP A 117 9.15 -3.85 7.26
CA TRP A 117 9.03 -4.65 6.05
C TRP A 117 8.18 -5.90 6.28
N HIS A 118 7.50 -6.33 5.25
CA HIS A 118 6.78 -7.60 5.24
C HIS A 118 6.74 -8.22 3.85
N SER A 119 6.59 -9.54 3.80
CA SER A 119 6.32 -10.26 2.57
C SER A 119 4.83 -10.35 2.29
N THR A 120 4.45 -10.41 1.02
CA THR A 120 3.07 -10.64 0.62
C THR A 120 2.96 -11.64 -0.50
N ILE A 121 1.98 -12.56 -0.37
CA ILE A 121 1.54 -13.44 -1.47
C ILE A 121 0.58 -12.72 -2.42
N GLU A 122 0.07 -11.55 -2.07
CA GLU A 122 -0.70 -10.71 -2.97
C GLU A 122 0.20 -10.20 -4.11
N CYS A 123 -0.24 -10.40 -5.35
CA CYS A 123 0.53 -9.93 -6.49
C CYS A 123 0.45 -8.40 -6.58
N LEU A 124 1.58 -7.72 -6.44
CA LEU A 124 1.65 -6.26 -6.52
C LEU A 124 1.52 -5.70 -7.94
N GLY A 125 1.43 -6.56 -8.97
CA GLY A 125 1.10 -6.15 -10.34
C GLY A 125 2.29 -5.79 -11.24
N ALA A 126 3.54 -5.82 -10.76
CA ALA A 126 4.74 -5.50 -11.54
C ALA A 126 5.59 -6.74 -11.90
N CYS A 127 4.92 -7.82 -12.34
CA CYS A 127 5.60 -9.10 -12.62
C CYS A 127 6.67 -9.03 -13.71
N GLY A 128 6.58 -8.05 -14.62
CA GLY A 128 7.59 -7.82 -15.66
C GLY A 128 8.95 -7.40 -15.11
N GLY A 129 8.98 -6.79 -13.94
CA GLY A 129 10.17 -6.36 -13.22
C GLY A 129 10.52 -7.22 -12.00
N ALA A 130 10.06 -8.48 -11.95
CA ALA A 130 10.35 -9.40 -10.85
C ALA A 130 11.86 -9.79 -10.77
N PRO A 131 12.43 -10.00 -9.57
CA PRO A 131 11.80 -9.80 -8.26
C PRO A 131 11.60 -8.32 -7.96
N MET A 132 10.53 -8.01 -7.21
CA MET A 132 10.15 -6.63 -6.95
C MET A 132 9.61 -6.44 -5.54
N MET A 133 9.66 -5.20 -5.06
CA MET A 133 9.01 -4.76 -3.83
C MET A 133 8.30 -3.43 -4.04
N GLN A 134 7.44 -3.10 -3.11
CA GLN A 134 6.87 -1.77 -2.96
C GLN A 134 7.53 -1.04 -1.79
N VAL A 135 7.88 0.20 -2.00
CA VAL A 135 8.38 1.11 -0.95
C VAL A 135 7.48 2.33 -0.93
N ASP A 136 6.77 2.56 0.16
CA ASP A 136 5.82 3.68 0.29
C ASP A 136 4.89 3.77 -0.92
N HIS A 137 4.29 2.64 -1.32
CA HIS A 137 3.41 2.49 -2.49
C HIS A 137 4.06 2.76 -3.86
N ARG A 138 5.40 2.76 -3.95
CA ARG A 138 6.13 2.88 -5.22
C ARG A 138 6.85 1.59 -5.54
N PHE A 139 6.83 1.19 -6.81
CA PHE A 139 7.47 -0.02 -7.26
C PHE A 139 9.00 0.16 -7.38
N GLU A 140 9.71 -0.79 -6.81
CA GLU A 140 11.14 -1.01 -7.00
C GLU A 140 11.30 -2.39 -7.65
N GLU A 141 11.71 -2.38 -8.89
CA GLU A 141 11.71 -3.57 -9.77
C GLU A 141 13.13 -4.06 -10.04
N ASN A 142 13.26 -5.30 -10.56
CA ASN A 142 14.54 -5.91 -10.92
C ASN A 142 15.54 -5.86 -9.76
N LEU A 143 15.10 -6.33 -8.60
CA LEU A 143 15.89 -6.27 -7.37
C LEU A 143 17.13 -7.13 -7.49
N THR A 144 18.25 -6.54 -7.10
CA THR A 144 19.53 -7.22 -6.84
C THR A 144 20.02 -6.84 -5.45
N PRO A 145 20.97 -7.58 -4.85
CA PRO A 145 21.55 -7.20 -3.56
C PRO A 145 22.02 -5.73 -3.51
N GLU A 146 22.70 -5.27 -4.55
CA GLU A 146 23.22 -3.89 -4.63
C GLU A 146 22.09 -2.86 -4.69
N ARG A 147 20.99 -3.17 -5.38
CA ARG A 147 19.81 -2.29 -5.40
C ARG A 147 19.13 -2.24 -4.04
N ILE A 148 19.02 -3.37 -3.36
CA ILE A 148 18.45 -3.44 -2.02
C ILE A 148 19.28 -2.60 -1.06
N ASP A 149 20.61 -2.72 -1.08
CA ASP A 149 21.51 -1.91 -0.25
C ASP A 149 21.32 -0.41 -0.48
N ALA A 150 21.27 0.00 -1.75
CA ALA A 150 21.03 1.40 -2.11
C ALA A 150 19.67 1.91 -1.62
N ILE A 151 18.61 1.09 -1.72
CA ILE A 151 17.28 1.43 -1.25
C ILE A 151 17.28 1.55 0.28
N VAL A 152 17.81 0.57 1.00
CA VAL A 152 17.88 0.59 2.47
C VAL A 152 18.63 1.82 2.97
N GLN A 153 19.78 2.16 2.37
CA GLN A 153 20.53 3.36 2.72
C GLN A 153 19.72 4.65 2.48
N ARG A 154 19.04 4.71 1.34
CA ARG A 154 18.16 5.84 1.01
C ARG A 154 17.07 6.00 2.07
N LEU A 155 16.37 4.93 2.46
CA LEU A 155 15.26 4.96 3.40
C LEU A 155 15.69 5.33 4.83
N ARG A 156 16.91 4.99 5.23
CA ARG A 156 17.44 5.40 6.53
C ARG A 156 17.69 6.91 6.63
N THR A 157 17.99 7.57 5.52
CA THR A 157 18.34 8.98 5.45
C THR A 157 17.19 9.91 5.05
N GLN A 158 16.17 9.38 4.37
CA GLN A 158 15.05 10.18 3.88
C GLN A 158 13.91 10.28 4.89
N PRO A 159 13.23 11.44 4.98
CA PRO A 159 11.96 11.55 5.69
C PRO A 159 10.87 10.74 4.97
N ALA A 160 9.91 10.21 5.72
CA ALA A 160 8.78 9.44 5.18
C ALA A 160 8.04 10.22 4.09
N ALA A 161 8.05 9.68 2.88
CA ALA A 161 7.38 10.33 1.74
C ALA A 161 5.85 10.14 1.79
N HIS A 162 5.37 9.08 2.45
CA HIS A 162 3.97 8.69 2.39
C HIS A 162 3.06 9.52 3.30
N VAL A 163 3.53 9.92 4.48
CA VAL A 163 2.75 10.76 5.41
C VAL A 163 2.51 12.16 4.87
N ALA A 164 3.45 12.68 4.08
CA ALA A 164 3.31 14.01 3.47
C ALA A 164 2.38 14.04 2.24
N LYS A 165 2.29 12.94 1.49
CA LYS A 165 1.54 12.90 0.22
C LYS A 165 0.09 12.48 0.40
N ALA A 166 -0.23 11.72 1.44
CA ALA A 166 -1.59 11.33 1.79
C ALA A 166 -2.46 12.53 2.19
N ARG A 167 -1.87 13.62 2.69
CA ARG A 167 -2.57 14.87 3.02
C ARG A 167 -3.00 15.70 1.82
N GLY A 168 -2.60 15.37 0.60
CA GLY A 168 -2.80 16.18 -0.59
C GLY A 168 -3.70 15.59 -1.67
N VAL A 169 -4.20 14.37 -1.53
CA VAL A 169 -5.16 13.80 -2.48
C VAL A 169 -6.56 14.15 -2.02
N ALA A 170 -7.08 15.27 -2.51
CA ALA A 170 -8.49 15.57 -2.37
C ALA A 170 -9.33 14.41 -2.94
N PRO A 171 -10.40 13.96 -2.23
CA PRO A 171 -11.27 12.91 -2.75
C PRO A 171 -11.92 13.44 -4.04
N GLY A 172 -11.48 12.95 -5.19
CA GLY A 172 -12.03 13.31 -6.49
C GLY A 172 -11.04 13.61 -7.61
N GLU A 173 -9.75 13.82 -7.33
CA GLU A 173 -8.77 14.12 -8.40
C GLU A 173 -8.08 12.88 -9.01
N GLY A 174 -8.34 11.67 -8.49
CA GLY A 174 -7.75 10.43 -9.00
C GLY A 174 -8.44 9.79 -10.20
N ALA A 175 -9.55 10.37 -10.71
CA ALA A 175 -10.32 9.79 -11.80
C ALA A 175 -10.35 10.62 -13.09
N ALA A 176 -9.62 11.72 -13.16
CA ALA A 176 -9.54 12.52 -14.37
C ALA A 176 -8.13 12.47 -14.95
N GLY A 177 -7.94 11.61 -15.94
CA GLY A 177 -6.91 11.85 -16.91
C GLY A 177 -5.67 11.01 -16.88
N SER A 178 -5.79 9.77 -17.28
CA SER A 178 -4.78 9.15 -18.12
C SER A 178 -5.45 8.23 -19.15
N SER A 179 -6.50 8.72 -19.77
CA SER A 179 -6.95 8.20 -21.08
C SER A 179 -6.29 8.99 -22.21
N ALA A 180 -5.00 9.22 -22.11
CA ALA A 180 -4.22 9.61 -23.27
C ALA A 180 -3.78 8.32 -23.95
N SER A 181 -4.67 7.81 -24.79
CA SER A 181 -4.41 7.30 -26.10
C SER A 181 -3.08 6.55 -26.31
N ALA A 182 -3.08 5.28 -25.99
CA ALA A 182 -2.25 4.33 -26.73
C ALA A 182 -3.15 3.26 -27.35
N THR A 183 -4.15 3.68 -28.10
CA THR A 183 -4.76 2.86 -29.16
C THR A 183 -3.89 2.97 -30.39
N GLU A 184 -2.66 2.49 -30.29
CA GLU A 184 -1.96 2.03 -31.47
C GLU A 184 -2.49 0.63 -31.76
N PRO A 185 -3.14 0.41 -32.91
CA PRO A 185 -3.69 -0.90 -33.24
C PRO A 185 -2.52 -1.86 -33.37
N LEU A 186 -2.56 -2.95 -32.59
CA LEU A 186 -1.72 -4.14 -32.80
C LEU A 186 -1.83 -4.56 -34.26
N ARG A 187 -0.96 -4.02 -35.09
CA ARG A 187 -0.76 -4.51 -36.47
C ARG A 187 -0.28 -5.94 -36.37
N ARG A 188 -1.18 -6.81 -36.74
CA ARG A 188 -1.04 -8.25 -36.94
C ARG A 188 0.27 -8.56 -37.65
N ASN A 189 1.25 -9.08 -36.92
CA ASN A 189 2.38 -9.82 -37.48
C ASN A 189 1.91 -11.24 -37.85
N ARG A 190 0.95 -11.32 -38.80
CA ARG A 190 0.36 -12.58 -39.33
C ARG A 190 0.95 -12.97 -40.69
N ALA A 191 2.07 -12.39 -41.09
CA ALA A 191 2.64 -12.60 -42.43
C ALA A 191 4.01 -13.28 -42.47
N LYS A 192 4.45 -14.00 -41.41
CA LYS A 192 5.72 -14.76 -41.44
C LYS A 192 5.64 -16.19 -40.91
N ARG A 193 4.50 -16.86 -41.02
CA ARG A 193 4.37 -18.30 -40.73
C ARG A 193 3.77 -19.09 -41.88
N ALA A 194 4.10 -18.72 -43.11
CA ALA A 194 3.67 -19.49 -44.31
C ALA A 194 4.81 -19.52 -45.34
N GLN A 195 6.02 -19.82 -44.90
CA GLN A 195 7.14 -20.25 -45.77
C GLN A 195 8.23 -20.84 -44.87
N ASN A 196 8.03 -22.06 -44.41
CA ASN A 196 8.98 -23.17 -44.23
C ASN A 196 8.19 -24.40 -43.80
#